data_e5dd3be4258dceab1ab9bf4075b5c9b8
#
_entry.id   e5dd3be4258dceab1ab9bf4075b5c9b8
#
_cell.length_a   1.000
_cell.length_b   1.000
_cell.length_c   1.000
_cell.angle_alpha   90.00
_cell.angle_beta   90.00
_cell.angle_gamma   90.00
#
_symmetry.space_group_name_H-M   'P 1'
#
loop_
_entity.id
_entity.type
_entity.pdbx_description
1 polymer ?
#
loop_
_entity_poly.entity_id
_entity_poly.type
_entity_poly.pdbx_seq_one_letter_code
_entity_poly.pdbx_strand_id
1 'polypeptide(L)'
;LALPFLFKDHDHCTRVLEGEIGDELRSHVHDKLNVRSLSFTYSGGYKCMASDKPVVTVEDFASMTAKYVRSPVFAETFKALGMGSKDSDANTTQTTQCT
;
A
#
# COMPACT_ATOMS: atom_id res chain seq x y z
N LEU A 1 -4.87 2.87 -3.83
CA LEU A 1 -4.45 3.67 -2.65
C LEU A 1 -3.32 2.95 -1.88
N ALA A 2 -2.28 2.55 -2.59
CA ALA A 2 -1.16 1.78 -2.03
C ALA A 2 0.06 2.64 -1.66
N LEU A 3 -0.06 3.98 -1.76
CA LEU A 3 1.01 4.90 -1.36
C LEU A 3 1.22 4.84 0.15
N PRO A 4 2.45 4.68 0.62
CA PRO A 4 2.75 4.70 2.05
C PRO A 4 2.57 6.11 2.62
N PHE A 5 2.19 6.19 3.89
CA PHE A 5 2.04 7.44 4.64
C PHE A 5 1.05 8.45 4.03
N LEU A 6 0.17 8.02 3.13
CA LEU A 6 -0.83 8.87 2.49
C LEU A 6 -1.86 9.41 3.48
N PHE A 7 -2.26 8.58 4.43
CA PHE A 7 -3.23 8.94 5.47
C PHE A 7 -2.59 8.91 6.85
N LYS A 8 -2.97 9.87 7.67
CA LYS A 8 -2.50 9.98 9.05
C LYS A 8 -3.05 8.84 9.93
N ASP A 9 -4.33 8.57 9.78
CA ASP A 9 -5.09 7.56 10.54
C ASP A 9 -6.35 7.14 9.76
N HIS A 10 -7.11 6.19 10.31
CA HIS A 10 -8.33 5.68 9.69
C HIS A 10 -9.41 6.77 9.54
N ASP A 11 -9.56 7.64 10.53
CA ASP A 11 -10.54 8.72 10.47
C ASP A 11 -10.21 9.72 9.36
N HIS A 12 -8.94 10.05 9.18
CA HIS A 12 -8.49 10.87 8.06
C HIS A 12 -8.81 10.20 6.72
N CYS A 13 -8.48 8.91 6.60
CA CYS A 13 -8.78 8.14 5.38
C CYS A 13 -10.28 8.13 5.07
N THR A 14 -11.11 7.86 6.06
CA THR A 14 -12.57 7.85 5.90
C THR A 14 -13.11 9.21 5.46
N ARG A 15 -12.70 10.29 6.11
CA ARG A 15 -13.13 11.65 5.72
C ARG A 15 -12.75 12.02 4.30
N VAL A 16 -11.55 11.64 3.86
CA VAL A 16 -11.09 11.91 2.49
C VAL A 16 -11.88 11.09 1.47
N LEU A 17 -12.09 9.80 1.73
CA LEU A 17 -12.74 8.89 0.79
C LEU A 17 -14.26 9.01 0.76
N GLU A 18 -14.88 9.51 1.83
CA GLU A 18 -16.31 9.82 1.86
C GLU A 18 -16.63 11.27 1.46
N GLY A 19 -15.60 12.09 1.22
CA GLY A 19 -15.73 13.47 0.77
C GLY A 19 -15.54 13.65 -0.74
N GLU A 20 -15.28 14.88 -1.16
CA GLU A 20 -15.16 15.30 -2.56
C GLU A 20 -14.07 14.51 -3.32
N ILE A 21 -12.95 14.22 -2.67
CA ILE A 21 -11.85 13.43 -3.28
C ILE A 21 -12.32 12.01 -3.60
N GLY A 22 -13.07 11.39 -2.69
CA GLY A 22 -13.65 10.07 -2.94
C GLY A 22 -14.67 10.08 -4.07
N ASP A 23 -15.47 11.14 -4.17
CA ASP A 23 -16.43 11.33 -5.28
C ASP A 23 -15.71 11.49 -6.62
N GLU A 24 -14.64 12.26 -6.65
CA GLU A 24 -13.80 12.42 -7.84
C GLU A 24 -13.16 11.09 -8.27
N LEU A 25 -12.64 10.31 -7.31
CA LEU A 25 -12.08 8.99 -7.60
C LEU A 25 -13.13 8.02 -8.16
N ARG A 26 -14.35 8.01 -7.60
CA ARG A 26 -15.46 7.19 -8.10
C ARG A 26 -15.86 7.59 -9.52
N SER A 27 -15.95 8.89 -9.79
CA SER A 27 -16.25 9.42 -11.13
C SER A 27 -15.16 9.03 -12.13
N HIS A 28 -13.91 9.14 -11.75
CA HIS A 28 -12.79 8.78 -12.60
C HIS A 28 -12.79 7.28 -12.96
N VAL A 29 -13.07 6.41 -12.00
CA VAL A 29 -13.21 4.96 -12.23
C VAL A 29 -14.39 4.68 -13.16
N HIS A 30 -15.52 5.34 -12.94
CA HIS A 30 -16.68 5.21 -13.82
C HIS A 30 -16.35 5.60 -15.26
N ASP A 31 -15.73 6.74 -15.47
CA ASP A 31 -15.42 7.27 -16.79
C ASP A 31 -14.39 6.41 -17.56
N LYS A 32 -13.43 5.85 -16.83
CA LYS A 32 -12.36 5.04 -17.44
C LYS A 32 -12.74 3.60 -17.69
N LEU A 33 -13.49 3.00 -16.78
CA LEU A 33 -13.76 1.57 -16.77
C LEU A 33 -15.24 1.21 -17.00
N ASN A 34 -16.12 2.21 -17.06
CA ASN A 34 -17.57 2.04 -17.14
C ASN A 34 -18.12 1.12 -16.01
N VAL A 35 -17.56 1.23 -14.81
CA VAL A 35 -17.99 0.54 -13.60
C VAL A 35 -18.43 1.53 -12.55
N ARG A 36 -19.44 1.20 -11.77
CA ARG A 36 -19.92 2.04 -10.69
C ARG A 36 -19.34 1.59 -9.36
N SER A 37 -18.52 2.44 -8.75
CA SER A 37 -18.03 2.21 -7.39
C SER A 37 -19.15 2.48 -6.39
N LEU A 38 -19.44 1.53 -5.52
CA LEU A 38 -20.50 1.65 -4.51
C LEU A 38 -19.97 2.28 -3.22
N SER A 39 -18.81 1.81 -2.75
CA SER A 39 -18.17 2.35 -1.55
C SER A 39 -16.68 2.01 -1.52
N PHE A 40 -15.95 2.62 -0.60
CA PHE A 40 -14.61 2.20 -0.22
C PHE A 40 -14.70 1.31 1.01
N THR A 41 -13.91 0.25 1.05
CA THR A 41 -13.81 -0.63 2.21
C THR A 41 -12.36 -0.82 2.60
N TYR A 42 -12.11 -1.13 3.86
CA TYR A 42 -10.79 -1.47 4.34
C TYR A 42 -10.51 -2.97 4.12
N SER A 43 -9.33 -3.27 3.60
CA SER A 43 -8.82 -4.63 3.46
C SER A 43 -7.94 -5.01 4.65
N GLY A 44 -8.44 -4.88 5.86
CA GLY A 44 -7.68 -4.98 7.10
C GLY A 44 -7.23 -3.60 7.61
N GLY A 45 -6.24 -3.59 8.50
CA GLY A 45 -5.68 -2.35 9.06
C GLY A 45 -4.50 -1.82 8.26
N TYR A 46 -3.51 -1.29 8.97
CA TYR A 46 -2.26 -0.88 8.35
C TYR A 46 -1.50 -2.07 7.77
N LYS A 47 -0.80 -1.84 6.67
CA LYS A 47 0.13 -2.83 6.15
C LYS A 47 1.35 -2.90 7.05
N CYS A 48 1.65 -4.09 7.52
CA CYS A 48 2.84 -4.36 8.29
C CYS A 48 3.87 -5.07 7.42
N MET A 49 5.12 -4.83 7.71
CA MET A 49 6.23 -5.54 7.11
C MET A 49 6.78 -6.55 8.14
N ALA A 50 6.83 -7.82 7.76
CA ALA A 50 7.52 -8.82 8.54
C ALA A 50 9.00 -8.86 8.11
N SER A 51 9.90 -8.86 9.06
CA SER A 51 11.34 -8.95 8.82
C SER A 51 11.99 -9.98 9.70
N ASP A 52 13.09 -10.56 9.25
CA ASP A 52 13.92 -11.50 10.01
C ASP A 52 14.87 -10.78 10.99
N LYS A 53 14.97 -9.48 10.90
CA LYS A 53 15.82 -8.63 11.74
C LYS A 53 15.02 -7.46 12.30
N PRO A 54 15.38 -6.95 13.48
CA PRO A 54 14.79 -5.72 13.99
C PRO A 54 15.05 -4.55 13.04
N VAL A 55 14.00 -3.75 12.79
CA VAL A 55 14.06 -2.52 12.00
C VAL A 55 13.65 -1.37 12.90
N VAL A 56 14.58 -0.51 13.21
CA VAL A 56 14.38 0.63 14.13
C VAL A 56 14.58 1.95 13.40
N THR A 57 15.48 1.99 12.43
CA THR A 57 15.83 3.17 11.66
C THR A 57 15.63 2.93 10.16
N VAL A 58 15.62 4.00 9.37
CA VAL A 58 15.50 3.89 7.91
C VAL A 58 16.75 3.23 7.31
N GLU A 59 17.91 3.43 7.91
CA GLU A 59 19.19 2.87 7.47
C GLU A 59 19.22 1.34 7.57
N ASP A 60 18.42 0.75 8.47
CA ASP A 60 18.33 -0.70 8.63
C ASP A 60 17.78 -1.38 7.36
N PHE A 61 16.98 -0.66 6.58
CA PHE A 61 16.45 -1.17 5.31
C PHE A 61 17.52 -1.42 4.25
N ALA A 62 18.65 -0.73 4.28
CA ALA A 62 19.68 -0.84 3.25
C ALA A 62 20.28 -2.26 3.11
N SER A 63 20.24 -3.05 4.19
CA SER A 63 20.72 -4.44 4.21
C SER A 63 19.64 -5.49 3.88
N MET A 64 18.42 -5.06 3.62
CA MET A 64 17.25 -5.93 3.47
C MET A 64 16.83 -6.06 2.02
N THR A 65 16.19 -7.18 1.72
CA THR A 65 15.56 -7.43 0.42
C THR A 65 14.06 -7.59 0.61
N ALA A 66 13.28 -6.74 -0.04
CA ALA A 66 11.83 -6.80 0.03
C ALA A 66 11.27 -7.87 -0.91
N LYS A 67 10.31 -8.65 -0.40
CA LYS A 67 9.40 -9.45 -1.21
C LYS A 67 8.03 -8.78 -1.18
N TYR A 68 7.48 -8.48 -2.34
CA TYR A 68 6.20 -7.77 -2.44
C TYR A 68 5.41 -8.22 -3.67
N VAL A 69 4.11 -7.93 -3.63
CA VAL A 69 3.24 -8.14 -4.80
C VAL A 69 3.71 -7.23 -5.93
N ARG A 70 3.82 -7.75 -7.14
CA ARG A 70 4.27 -6.98 -8.31
C ARG A 70 3.37 -5.74 -8.50
N SER A 71 3.91 -4.59 -8.15
CA SER A 71 3.27 -3.29 -8.28
C SER A 71 4.33 -2.21 -8.41
N PRO A 72 4.24 -1.31 -9.39
CA PRO A 72 5.18 -0.19 -9.54
C PRO A 72 5.27 0.68 -8.27
N VAL A 73 4.17 0.88 -7.57
CA VAL A 73 4.12 1.68 -6.33
C VAL A 73 4.97 1.04 -5.23
N PHE A 74 4.86 -0.28 -5.04
CA PHE A 74 5.68 -0.97 -4.05
C PHE A 74 7.15 -1.01 -4.44
N ALA A 75 7.46 -1.23 -5.72
CA ALA A 75 8.83 -1.21 -6.21
C ALA A 75 9.51 0.13 -5.91
N GLU A 76 8.88 1.24 -6.25
CA GLU A 76 9.43 2.58 -5.98
C GLU A 76 9.48 2.91 -4.49
N THR A 77 8.51 2.43 -3.70
CA THR A 77 8.51 2.60 -2.25
C THR A 77 9.73 1.93 -1.61
N PHE A 78 9.98 0.65 -1.92
CA PHE A 78 11.10 -0.07 -1.34
C PHE A 78 12.45 0.45 -1.85
N LYS A 79 12.51 0.86 -3.10
CA LYS A 79 13.69 1.54 -3.65
C LYS A 79 13.98 2.86 -2.91
N ALA A 80 12.95 3.66 -2.63
CA ALA A 80 13.09 4.90 -1.88
C ALA A 80 13.56 4.68 -0.43
N LEU A 81 13.21 3.52 0.17
CA LEU A 81 13.70 3.10 1.48
C LEU A 81 15.11 2.51 1.44
N GLY A 82 15.73 2.39 0.26
CA GLY A 82 17.07 1.83 0.10
C GLY A 82 17.14 0.30 0.11
N MET A 83 15.99 -0.39 0.02
CA MET A 83 15.94 -1.85 0.01
C MET A 83 16.30 -2.43 -1.36
N GLY A 84 16.98 -3.58 -1.36
CA GLY A 84 17.02 -4.44 -2.54
C GLY A 84 15.64 -5.03 -2.84
N SER A 85 15.30 -5.17 -4.11
CA SER A 85 14.04 -5.80 -4.53
C SER A 85 14.29 -7.12 -5.23
N LYS A 86 13.50 -8.14 -4.87
CA LYS A 86 13.34 -9.33 -5.69
C LYS A 86 11.88 -9.42 -6.09
N ASP A 87 11.63 -9.41 -7.40
CA ASP A 87 10.30 -9.73 -7.91
C ASP A 87 9.91 -11.13 -7.42
N SER A 88 8.85 -11.20 -6.63
CA SER A 88 8.25 -12.48 -6.30
C SER A 88 7.24 -12.82 -7.39
N ASP A 89 7.36 -14.00 -7.98
CA ASP A 89 6.30 -14.58 -8.80
C ASP A 89 5.01 -14.61 -7.99
N ALA A 90 3.88 -14.37 -8.67
CA ALA A 90 2.56 -14.15 -8.07
C ALA A 90 2.05 -15.26 -7.11
N ASN A 91 2.77 -16.36 -7.00
CA ASN A 91 2.43 -17.51 -6.17
C ASN A 91 3.04 -17.49 -4.75
N THR A 92 3.80 -16.48 -4.40
CA THR A 92 4.40 -16.39 -3.06
C THR A 92 3.98 -15.10 -2.38
N THR A 93 2.68 -14.93 -2.20
CA THR A 93 2.13 -13.79 -1.46
C THR A 93 2.12 -14.15 0.02
N GLN A 94 3.12 -13.71 0.77
CA GLN A 94 2.98 -13.57 2.22
C GLN A 94 2.83 -12.09 2.54
N THR A 95 1.61 -11.61 2.47
CA THR A 95 1.24 -10.36 3.12
C THR A 95 0.82 -10.74 4.54
N THR A 96 1.71 -10.60 5.49
CA THR A 96 1.34 -10.78 6.90
C THR A 96 0.58 -9.54 7.32
N GLN A 97 -0.72 -9.68 7.51
CA GLN A 97 -1.54 -8.67 8.17
C GLN A 97 -1.32 -8.80 9.67
N CYS A 98 -0.82 -7.76 10.29
CA CYS A 98 -0.86 -7.65 11.74
C CYS A 98 -2.23 -7.07 12.14
N THR A 99 -2.95 -7.81 12.91
CA THR A 99 -4.15 -7.34 13.60
C THR A 99 -3.78 -6.57 14.86
#